data_6e6e3ffb92c6c563728434841b5aa9ad
#
_entry.id   6e6e3ffb92c6c563728434841b5aa9ad
#
_cell.length_a   1.000
_cell.length_b   1.000
_cell.length_c   1.000
_cell.angle_alpha   90.00
_cell.angle_beta   90.00
_cell.angle_gamma   90.00
#
_symmetry.space_group_name_H-M   'P 1'
#
loop_
_entity.id
_entity.type
_entity.pdbx_description
1 polymer ?
#
loop_
_entity_poly.entity_id
_entity_poly.type
_entity_poly.pdbx_seq_one_letter_code
_entity_poly.pdbx_strand_id
1 'polypeptide(L)' 'MPITPFLHGQAFDPETVEAMGKAFVTTCETLGLSDRDDAMTQLIAEKIIELAQRGLKNPTALHLAAIKEFKPDPQ' A
#
# COMPACT_ATOMS: atom_id res chain seq x y z
N MET A 1 4.52 4.45 -9.31
CA MET A 1 3.85 3.25 -9.82
C MET A 1 2.46 3.15 -9.25
N PRO A 2 1.47 3.04 -10.08
CA PRO A 2 0.09 3.05 -9.58
C PRO A 2 -0.30 1.73 -8.95
N ILE A 3 -1.20 1.79 -7.99
CA ILE A 3 -1.74 0.59 -7.33
C ILE A 3 -2.92 0.00 -8.12
N THR A 4 -3.42 0.75 -9.09
CA THR A 4 -4.62 0.36 -9.82
C THR A 4 -4.57 -1.06 -10.38
N PRO A 5 -3.46 -1.53 -10.96
CA PRO A 5 -3.43 -2.90 -11.49
C PRO A 5 -3.65 -3.98 -10.44
N PHE A 6 -3.49 -3.65 -9.17
CA PHE A 6 -3.63 -4.61 -8.08
C PHE A 6 -5.04 -4.65 -7.50
N LEU A 7 -5.92 -3.79 -7.95
CA LEU A 7 -7.26 -3.71 -7.36
C LEU A 7 -8.19 -4.83 -7.82
N HIS A 8 -7.93 -5.42 -8.97
CA HIS A 8 -8.62 -6.63 -9.43
C HIS A 8 -10.14 -6.53 -9.34
N GLY A 9 -10.68 -5.41 -9.81
CA GLY A 9 -12.12 -5.23 -9.86
C GLY A 9 -12.78 -4.85 -8.55
N GLN A 10 -12.02 -4.65 -7.50
CA GLN A 10 -12.60 -4.20 -6.24
C GLN A 10 -13.02 -2.75 -6.34
N ALA A 11 -14.13 -2.43 -5.70
CA ALA A 11 -14.72 -1.10 -5.78
C ALA A 11 -14.27 -0.24 -4.60
N PHE A 12 -13.52 0.79 -4.91
CA PHE A 12 -13.15 1.81 -3.93
C PHE A 12 -13.51 3.16 -4.52
N ASP A 13 -13.85 4.13 -3.65
CA ASP A 13 -14.11 5.46 -4.16
C ASP A 13 -12.80 6.12 -4.58
N PRO A 14 -12.88 7.19 -5.41
CA PRO A 14 -11.67 7.81 -5.95
C PRO A 14 -10.71 8.32 -4.88
N GLU A 15 -11.22 8.84 -3.78
CA GLU A 15 -10.37 9.33 -2.71
C GLU A 15 -9.59 8.20 -2.06
N THR A 16 -10.25 7.07 -1.87
CA THR A 16 -9.59 5.91 -1.29
C THR A 16 -8.53 5.36 -2.22
N VAL A 17 -8.82 5.29 -3.52
CA VAL A 17 -7.83 4.82 -4.49
C VAL A 17 -6.61 5.75 -4.48
N GLU A 18 -6.83 7.04 -4.40
CA GLU A 18 -5.72 7.99 -4.37
C GLU A 18 -4.88 7.80 -3.11
N ALA A 19 -5.53 7.63 -1.97
CA ALA A 19 -4.82 7.41 -0.71
C ALA A 19 -4.00 6.12 -0.76
N MET A 20 -4.58 5.07 -1.33
CA MET A 20 -3.88 3.80 -1.46
C MET A 20 -2.66 3.94 -2.38
N GLY A 21 -2.80 4.67 -3.47
CA GLY A 21 -1.69 4.88 -4.38
C GLY A 21 -0.54 5.63 -3.72
N LYS A 22 -0.86 6.69 -2.98
CA LYS A 22 0.17 7.45 -2.26
C LYS A 22 0.86 6.58 -1.21
N ALA A 23 0.08 5.82 -0.45
CA ALA A 23 0.64 4.96 0.57
C ALA A 23 1.54 3.89 -0.04
N PHE A 24 1.12 3.34 -1.16
CA PHE A 24 1.90 2.31 -1.85
C PHE A 24 3.26 2.84 -2.27
N VAL A 25 3.28 4.00 -2.93
CA VAL A 25 4.53 4.60 -3.39
C VAL A 25 5.43 4.92 -2.21
N THR A 26 4.87 5.55 -1.17
CA THR A 26 5.65 5.93 0.01
C THR A 26 6.21 4.70 0.71
N THR A 27 5.43 3.64 0.81
CA THR A 27 5.89 2.41 1.46
C THR A 27 7.04 1.80 0.67
N CYS A 28 6.93 1.75 -0.65
CA CYS A 28 7.99 1.20 -1.47
C CYS A 28 9.27 2.02 -1.33
N GLU A 29 9.13 3.35 -1.30
CA GLU A 29 10.29 4.22 -1.15
C GLU A 29 10.97 4.02 0.21
N THR A 30 10.16 3.91 1.26
CA THR A 30 10.69 3.73 2.61
C THR A 30 11.44 2.41 2.73
N LEU A 31 10.95 1.37 2.06
CA LEU A 31 11.61 0.07 2.12
C LEU A 31 12.75 -0.07 1.12
N GLY A 32 13.01 0.97 0.34
CA GLY A 32 14.10 0.96 -0.61
C GLY A 32 13.84 0.12 -1.83
N LEU A 33 12.59 -0.17 -2.13
CA LEU A 33 12.23 -0.95 -3.29
C LEU A 33 12.22 -0.09 -4.53
N SER A 34 12.79 -0.62 -5.60
CA SER A 34 12.75 0.10 -6.86
C SER A 34 11.36 -0.07 -7.49
N ASP A 35 11.19 0.56 -8.64
CA ASP A 35 9.93 0.59 -9.34
C ASP A 35 9.69 -0.72 -10.09
N ARG A 36 9.97 -1.82 -9.45
CA ARG A 36 9.86 -3.13 -10.06
C ARG A 36 8.63 -3.85 -9.58
N ASP A 37 8.12 -4.67 -10.45
CA ASP A 37 6.96 -5.50 -10.17
C ASP A 37 7.44 -6.84 -9.64
N ASP A 38 7.95 -6.86 -8.42
CA ASP A 38 8.43 -8.09 -7.83
C ASP A 38 7.46 -8.56 -6.74
N ALA A 39 7.78 -9.70 -6.14
CA ALA A 39 6.89 -10.32 -5.16
C ALA A 39 6.66 -9.40 -3.96
N MET A 40 7.68 -8.69 -3.52
CA MET A 40 7.52 -7.81 -2.37
C MET A 40 6.58 -6.65 -2.68
N THR A 41 6.74 -6.06 -3.86
CA THR A 41 5.85 -4.97 -4.29
C THR A 41 4.41 -5.43 -4.31
N GLN A 42 4.17 -6.65 -4.80
CA GLN A 42 2.83 -7.20 -4.85
C GLN A 42 2.26 -7.42 -3.46
N LEU A 43 3.07 -7.92 -2.53
CA LEU A 43 2.63 -8.12 -1.16
C LEU A 43 2.26 -6.81 -0.49
N ILE A 44 3.04 -5.75 -0.74
CA ILE A 44 2.74 -4.44 -0.19
C ILE A 44 1.41 -3.93 -0.72
N ALA A 45 1.17 -4.07 -2.02
CA ALA A 45 -0.08 -3.63 -2.62
C ALA A 45 -1.26 -4.39 -2.02
N GLU A 46 -1.12 -5.69 -1.84
CA GLU A 46 -2.19 -6.50 -1.27
C GLU A 46 -2.49 -6.09 0.17
N LYS A 47 -1.46 -5.80 0.95
CA LYS A 47 -1.66 -5.37 2.33
C LYS A 47 -2.39 -4.02 2.37
N ILE A 48 -2.00 -3.09 1.53
CA ILE A 48 -2.64 -1.79 1.49
C ILE A 48 -4.11 -1.93 1.09
N ILE A 49 -4.41 -2.78 0.13
CA ILE A 49 -5.79 -3.03 -0.28
C ILE A 49 -6.58 -3.63 0.89
N GLU A 50 -6.00 -4.58 1.58
CA GLU A 50 -6.66 -5.19 2.74
C GLU A 50 -6.97 -4.15 3.81
N LEU A 51 -6.02 -3.27 4.10
CA LEU A 51 -6.21 -2.24 5.11
C LEU A 51 -7.31 -1.26 4.69
N ALA A 52 -7.35 -0.91 3.41
CA ALA A 52 -8.39 -0.03 2.90
C ALA A 52 -9.76 -0.68 3.02
N GLN A 53 -9.84 -1.99 2.80
CA GLN A 53 -11.09 -2.72 2.96
C GLN A 53 -11.58 -2.70 4.39
N ARG A 54 -10.67 -2.57 5.34
CA ARG A 54 -11.02 -2.48 6.76
C ARG A 54 -11.42 -1.07 7.18
N GLY A 55 -11.37 -0.13 6.25
CA GLY A 55 -11.81 1.23 6.52
C GLY A 55 -10.71 2.26 6.65
N LEU A 56 -9.45 1.87 6.53
CA LEU A 56 -8.35 2.84 6.54
C LEU A 56 -8.30 3.57 5.22
N LYS A 57 -8.59 4.87 5.27
CA LYS A 57 -8.65 5.68 4.05
C LYS A 57 -7.65 6.82 4.05
N ASN A 58 -6.84 6.93 5.09
CA ASN A 58 -5.84 7.98 5.20
C ASN A 58 -4.52 7.47 4.68
N PRO A 59 -3.86 8.17 3.74
CA PRO A 59 -2.62 7.67 3.16
C PRO A 59 -1.52 7.47 4.20
N THR A 60 -1.44 8.34 5.20
CA THR A 60 -0.43 8.17 6.25
C THR A 60 -0.71 6.93 7.08
N ALA A 61 -1.97 6.71 7.45
CA ALA A 61 -2.34 5.53 8.24
C ALA A 61 -2.07 4.25 7.46
N LEU A 62 -2.41 4.23 6.17
CA LEU A 62 -2.15 3.08 5.33
C LEU A 62 -0.66 2.79 5.22
N HIS A 63 0.13 3.83 5.01
CA HIS A 63 1.58 3.69 4.90
C HIS A 63 2.18 3.15 6.19
N LEU A 64 1.82 3.75 7.33
CA LEU A 64 2.38 3.33 8.61
C LEU A 64 2.01 1.90 8.96
N ALA A 65 0.76 1.52 8.70
CA ALA A 65 0.34 0.16 8.98
C ALA A 65 1.04 -0.85 8.07
N ALA A 66 1.23 -0.50 6.81
CA ALA A 66 1.94 -1.37 5.88
C ALA A 66 3.41 -1.52 6.28
N ILE A 67 4.05 -0.43 6.68
CA ILE A 67 5.44 -0.46 7.10
C ILE A 67 5.62 -1.37 8.32
N LYS A 68 4.70 -1.30 9.26
CA LYS A 68 4.76 -2.15 10.46
C LYS A 68 4.75 -3.63 10.08
N GLU A 69 4.05 -3.97 9.02
CA GLU A 69 3.93 -5.34 8.59
C GLU A 69 5.22 -5.87 7.97
N PHE A 70 5.89 -5.03 7.18
CA PHE A 70 7.05 -5.45 6.42
C PHE A 70 8.37 -4.99 7.01
N LYS A 71 8.34 -4.11 7.99
CA LYS A 71 9.54 -3.61 8.66
C LYS A 71 9.20 -3.42 10.13
N PRO A 72 9.09 -4.51 10.88
CA PRO A 72 8.74 -4.40 12.30
C PRO A 72 9.82 -3.62 13.04
N ASP A 73 9.38 -2.95 14.09
CA ASP A 73 10.29 -2.15 14.90
C ASP A 73 11.42 -2.99 15.43
N PRO A 74 12.66 -2.48 15.36
CA PRO A 74 13.75 -3.18 16.01
C PRO A 74 13.56 -3.16 17.52
N GLN A 75 13.88 -4.24 18.13
CA GLN A 75 13.73 -4.37 19.58
C GLN A 75 15.05 -4.21 20.30
#